data_e14cf661df9b1877ffacc5ebfd07a159
#
_entry.id   e14cf661df9b1877ffacc5ebfd07a159
#
_cell.length_a   1.000
_cell.length_b   1.000
_cell.length_c   1.000
_cell.angle_alpha   90.00
_cell.angle_beta   90.00
_cell.angle_gamma   90.00
#
_symmetry.space_group_name_H-M   'P 1'
#
loop_
_entity.id
_entity.type
_entity.pdbx_description
1 polymer ?
#
loop_
_entity_poly.entity_id
_entity_poly.type
_entity_poly.pdbx_seq_one_letter_code
_entity_poly.pdbx_strand_id
1 'polypeptide(L)'
;MEYIVKFADGFMHLFQTGAETFISWMSGIVPVVLLLLIAMNTIIRLIGEDKINALARISSKNPVLRYMLLPFLGAFMLGNPMALSLGKFLPEKLKPSYYASASYFCHTSSGIFQHINPGELFIYLGIAKGIQDLGLSTMPLAIRYLLVGLVMNFVSGWATDFTTKIVMKQQGIELKSELN
;
A
#
# COMPACT_ATOMS: atom_id res chain seq x y z
N MET A 1 21.54 15.16 -44.64
CA MET A 1 21.85 13.77 -44.19
C MET A 1 22.21 13.76 -42.70
N GLU A 2 23.13 14.62 -42.24
CA GLU A 2 23.62 14.68 -40.88
C GLU A 2 22.49 14.87 -39.82
N TYR A 3 21.54 15.78 -40.07
CA TYR A 3 20.40 16.02 -39.18
C TYR A 3 19.46 14.80 -39.06
N ILE A 4 19.27 14.05 -40.15
CA ILE A 4 18.42 12.86 -40.16
C ILE A 4 19.13 11.74 -39.37
N VAL A 5 20.42 11.58 -39.53
CA VAL A 5 21.22 10.60 -38.78
C VAL A 5 21.19 10.93 -37.31
N LYS A 6 21.45 12.19 -36.93
CA LYS A 6 21.38 12.65 -35.53
C LYS A 6 20.01 12.45 -34.88
N PHE A 7 18.94 12.69 -35.64
CA PHE A 7 17.59 12.41 -35.17
C PHE A 7 17.35 10.92 -34.94
N ALA A 8 17.77 10.08 -35.91
CA ALA A 8 17.62 8.63 -35.80
C ALA A 8 18.43 8.07 -34.62
N ASP A 9 19.66 8.54 -34.42
CA ASP A 9 20.49 8.15 -33.27
C ASP A 9 19.87 8.57 -31.95
N GLY A 10 19.36 9.80 -31.86
CA GLY A 10 18.65 10.27 -30.65
C GLY A 10 17.40 9.46 -30.34
N PHE A 11 16.63 9.11 -31.39
CA PHE A 11 15.45 8.25 -31.25
C PHE A 11 15.84 6.86 -30.76
N MET A 12 16.82 6.21 -31.35
CA MET A 12 17.29 4.89 -30.94
C MET A 12 17.87 4.92 -29.51
N HIS A 13 18.62 5.93 -29.16
CA HIS A 13 19.19 6.11 -27.82
C HIS A 13 18.09 6.24 -26.75
N LEU A 14 16.99 6.95 -27.02
CA LEU A 14 15.84 7.06 -26.12
C LEU A 14 15.26 5.67 -25.80
N PHE A 15 15.04 4.83 -26.81
CA PHE A 15 14.50 3.48 -26.62
C PHE A 15 15.49 2.54 -25.92
N GLN A 16 16.78 2.64 -26.23
CA GLN A 16 17.81 1.86 -25.54
C GLN A 16 17.88 2.21 -24.06
N THR A 17 17.90 3.49 -23.72
CA THR A 17 17.87 3.96 -22.32
C THR A 17 16.61 3.50 -21.59
N GLY A 18 15.46 3.57 -22.26
CA GLY A 18 14.21 3.05 -21.73
C GLY A 18 14.25 1.55 -21.46
N ALA A 19 14.82 0.76 -22.38
CA ALA A 19 14.97 -0.69 -22.22
C ALA A 19 15.92 -1.05 -21.07
N GLU A 20 17.04 -0.37 -20.92
CA GLU A 20 17.99 -0.55 -19.81
C GLU A 20 17.34 -0.24 -18.47
N THR A 21 16.59 0.86 -18.40
CA THR A 21 15.82 1.25 -17.19
C THR A 21 14.79 0.19 -16.85
N PHE A 22 14.06 -0.32 -17.84
CA PHE A 22 13.07 -1.38 -17.65
C PHE A 22 13.71 -2.66 -17.10
N ILE A 23 14.80 -3.12 -17.70
CA ILE A 23 15.52 -4.32 -17.23
C ILE A 23 16.05 -4.13 -15.81
N SER A 24 16.61 -2.96 -15.51
CA SER A 24 17.10 -2.62 -14.16
C SER A 24 15.98 -2.70 -13.13
N TRP A 25 14.81 -2.14 -13.40
CA TRP A 25 13.65 -2.23 -12.51
C TRP A 25 13.13 -3.65 -12.37
N MET A 26 13.01 -4.38 -13.48
CA MET A 26 12.56 -5.77 -13.45
C MET A 26 13.48 -6.66 -12.61
N SER A 27 14.79 -6.54 -12.78
CA SER A 27 15.77 -7.33 -12.04
C SER A 27 15.87 -6.92 -10.55
N GLY A 28 15.64 -5.66 -10.21
CA GLY A 28 15.68 -5.17 -8.84
C GLY A 28 14.38 -5.42 -8.06
N ILE A 29 13.22 -5.26 -8.69
CA ILE A 29 11.92 -5.29 -8.02
C ILE A 29 11.33 -6.70 -8.00
N VAL A 30 11.25 -7.34 -9.17
CA VAL A 30 10.49 -8.60 -9.33
C VAL A 30 10.96 -9.72 -8.40
N PRO A 31 12.27 -10.01 -8.29
CA PRO A 31 12.73 -11.06 -7.39
C PRO A 31 12.38 -10.80 -5.92
N VAL A 32 12.55 -9.57 -5.45
CA VAL A 32 12.24 -9.19 -4.06
C VAL A 32 10.75 -9.31 -3.78
N VAL A 33 9.91 -8.79 -4.67
CA VAL A 33 8.45 -8.88 -4.53
C VAL A 33 7.98 -10.34 -4.53
N LEU A 34 8.49 -11.18 -5.44
CA LEU A 34 8.14 -12.60 -5.50
C LEU A 34 8.53 -13.34 -4.22
N LEU A 35 9.74 -13.12 -3.71
CA LEU A 35 10.20 -13.76 -2.46
C LEU A 35 9.34 -13.32 -1.27
N LEU A 36 9.01 -12.04 -1.18
CA LEU A 36 8.13 -11.53 -0.11
C LEU A 36 6.72 -12.11 -0.22
N LEU A 37 6.15 -12.20 -1.43
CA LEU A 37 4.84 -12.82 -1.64
C LEU A 37 4.84 -14.31 -1.26
N ILE A 38 5.87 -15.07 -1.63
CA ILE A 38 6.01 -16.48 -1.24
C ILE A 38 6.11 -16.60 0.28
N ALA A 39 6.95 -15.79 0.92
CA ALA A 39 7.10 -15.78 2.37
C ALA A 39 5.77 -15.47 3.07
N MET A 40 5.05 -14.43 2.60
CA MET A 40 3.74 -14.06 3.17
C MET A 40 2.70 -15.15 3.00
N ASN A 41 2.57 -15.73 1.80
CA ASN A 41 1.64 -16.83 1.56
C ASN A 41 1.97 -18.05 2.44
N THR A 42 3.24 -18.32 2.66
CA THR A 42 3.68 -19.40 3.58
C THR A 42 3.26 -19.11 5.02
N ILE A 43 3.48 -17.88 5.49
CA ILE A 43 3.08 -17.46 6.84
C ILE A 43 1.56 -17.55 7.01
N ILE A 44 0.78 -17.08 6.03
CA ILE A 44 -0.69 -17.18 6.05
C ILE A 44 -1.16 -18.62 6.17
N ARG A 45 -0.56 -19.52 5.41
CA ARG A 45 -0.88 -20.98 5.47
C ARG A 45 -0.51 -21.60 6.81
N LEU A 46 0.62 -21.20 7.40
CA LEU A 46 1.07 -21.70 8.72
C LEU A 46 0.19 -21.18 9.87
N ILE A 47 -0.21 -19.93 9.81
CA ILE A 47 -1.09 -19.32 10.84
C ILE A 47 -2.52 -19.83 10.70
N GLY A 48 -2.99 -20.01 9.49
CA GLY A 48 -4.36 -20.34 9.12
C GLY A 48 -5.26 -19.11 8.93
N GLU A 49 -6.04 -19.11 7.87
CA GLU A 49 -6.94 -18.00 7.51
C GLU A 49 -7.97 -17.70 8.61
N ASP A 50 -8.44 -18.70 9.33
CA ASP A 50 -9.41 -18.53 10.41
C ASP A 50 -8.91 -17.63 11.54
N LYS A 51 -7.62 -17.72 11.88
CA LYS A 51 -7.01 -16.87 12.91
C LYS A 51 -6.89 -15.43 12.44
N ILE A 52 -6.57 -15.22 11.16
CA ILE A 52 -6.51 -13.88 10.54
C ILE A 52 -7.90 -13.25 10.53
N ASN A 53 -8.91 -14.00 10.14
CA ASN A 53 -10.29 -13.56 10.14
C ASN A 53 -10.81 -13.26 11.56
N ALA A 54 -10.44 -14.04 12.56
CA ALA A 54 -10.76 -13.80 13.96
C ALA A 54 -10.11 -12.48 14.46
N LEU A 55 -8.84 -12.26 14.12
CA LEU A 55 -8.12 -11.03 14.45
C LEU A 55 -8.77 -9.80 13.79
N ALA A 56 -9.19 -9.92 12.53
CA ALA A 56 -9.91 -8.85 11.83
C ALA A 56 -11.23 -8.49 12.53
N ARG A 57 -12.00 -9.48 12.97
CA ARG A 57 -13.25 -9.27 13.73
C ARG A 57 -13.02 -8.60 15.08
N ILE A 58 -11.99 -9.00 15.82
CA ILE A 58 -11.62 -8.37 17.10
C ILE A 58 -11.19 -6.92 16.87
N SER A 59 -10.41 -6.66 15.84
CA SER A 59 -9.91 -5.32 15.48
C SER A 59 -11.05 -4.36 15.11
N SER A 60 -12.21 -4.86 14.68
CA SER A 60 -13.36 -4.01 14.35
C SER A 60 -13.92 -3.23 15.54
N LYS A 61 -13.73 -3.73 16.76
CA LYS A 61 -14.35 -3.17 17.97
C LYS A 61 -13.64 -1.92 18.51
N ASN A 62 -12.34 -1.79 18.28
CA ASN A 62 -11.53 -0.68 18.80
C ASN A 62 -11.04 0.21 17.66
N PRO A 63 -11.24 1.55 17.70
CA PRO A 63 -10.79 2.46 16.63
C PRO A 63 -9.29 2.37 16.32
N VAL A 64 -8.43 2.23 17.33
CA VAL A 64 -6.97 2.12 17.12
C VAL A 64 -6.64 0.83 16.37
N LEU A 65 -7.21 -0.30 16.81
CA LEU A 65 -7.00 -1.58 16.12
C LEU A 65 -7.57 -1.55 14.70
N ARG A 66 -8.73 -0.93 14.51
CA ARG A 66 -9.42 -0.83 13.22
C ARG A 66 -8.68 0.01 12.20
N TYR A 67 -8.09 1.13 12.61
CA TYR A 67 -7.47 2.09 11.69
C TYR A 67 -5.93 2.01 11.64
N MET A 68 -5.30 1.28 12.56
CA MET A 68 -3.86 1.05 12.53
C MET A 68 -3.51 -0.42 12.30
N LEU A 69 -3.98 -1.31 13.19
CA LEU A 69 -3.56 -2.72 13.14
C LEU A 69 -4.21 -3.48 11.98
N LEU A 70 -5.51 -3.29 11.75
CA LEU A 70 -6.21 -4.02 10.70
C LEU A 70 -5.71 -3.66 9.29
N PRO A 71 -5.51 -2.37 8.92
CA PRO A 71 -4.86 -2.01 7.67
C PRO A 71 -3.43 -2.54 7.55
N PHE A 72 -2.65 -2.47 8.62
CA PHE A 72 -1.30 -3.03 8.66
C PHE A 72 -1.30 -4.52 8.33
N LEU A 73 -2.09 -5.31 9.07
CA LEU A 73 -2.16 -6.75 8.87
C LEU A 73 -2.71 -7.10 7.48
N GLY A 74 -3.76 -6.41 7.06
CA GLY A 74 -4.35 -6.63 5.74
C GLY A 74 -3.36 -6.36 4.61
N ALA A 75 -2.70 -5.22 4.63
CA ALA A 75 -1.72 -4.86 3.62
C ALA A 75 -0.49 -5.77 3.66
N PHE A 76 0.04 -6.02 4.86
CA PHE A 76 1.23 -6.86 5.04
C PHE A 76 1.01 -8.31 4.60
N MET A 77 -0.15 -8.90 4.93
CA MET A 77 -0.43 -10.31 4.63
C MET A 77 -1.01 -10.52 3.23
N LEU A 78 -1.88 -9.64 2.77
CA LEU A 78 -2.64 -9.83 1.54
C LEU A 78 -2.14 -8.95 0.38
N GLY A 79 -1.44 -7.86 0.69
CA GLY A 79 -1.05 -6.86 -0.30
C GLY A 79 -2.24 -6.04 -0.83
N ASN A 80 -1.95 -5.02 -1.64
CA ASN A 80 -2.96 -4.22 -2.33
C ASN A 80 -3.32 -4.90 -3.68
N PRO A 81 -4.59 -5.00 -4.09
CA PRO A 81 -5.80 -4.49 -3.43
C PRO A 81 -6.48 -5.47 -2.44
N MET A 82 -5.93 -6.67 -2.26
CA MET A 82 -6.56 -7.72 -1.45
C MET A 82 -6.78 -7.32 0.02
N ALA A 83 -5.93 -6.43 0.57
CA ALA A 83 -6.09 -5.85 1.90
C ALA A 83 -7.49 -5.26 2.13
N LEU A 84 -8.09 -4.67 1.10
CA LEU A 84 -9.42 -4.06 1.16
C LEU A 84 -10.52 -5.10 1.45
N SER A 85 -10.32 -6.36 1.09
CA SER A 85 -11.29 -7.44 1.33
C SER A 85 -11.59 -7.68 2.80
N LEU A 86 -10.68 -7.29 3.72
CA LEU A 86 -10.93 -7.37 5.16
C LEU A 86 -12.04 -6.43 5.64
N GLY A 87 -12.42 -5.43 4.84
CA GLY A 87 -13.58 -4.59 5.09
C GLY A 87 -14.89 -5.37 5.21
N LYS A 88 -14.96 -6.60 4.66
CA LYS A 88 -16.13 -7.50 4.82
C LYS A 88 -16.44 -7.85 6.28
N PHE A 89 -15.44 -7.79 7.17
CA PHE A 89 -15.61 -8.04 8.62
C PHE A 89 -16.01 -6.81 9.42
N LEU A 90 -16.25 -5.69 8.75
CA LEU A 90 -16.67 -4.43 9.37
C LEU A 90 -18.13 -4.13 9.04
N PRO A 91 -18.89 -3.50 9.99
CA PRO A 91 -20.18 -2.91 9.67
C PRO A 91 -20.10 -1.92 8.51
N GLU A 92 -21.18 -1.78 7.73
CA GLU A 92 -21.21 -0.94 6.54
C GLU A 92 -20.74 0.50 6.82
N LYS A 93 -21.14 1.08 7.93
CA LYS A 93 -20.74 2.43 8.30
C LYS A 93 -19.26 2.63 8.57
N LEU A 94 -18.50 1.55 8.82
CA LEU A 94 -17.08 1.59 9.15
C LEU A 94 -16.19 1.22 7.94
N LYS A 95 -16.77 0.71 6.86
CA LYS A 95 -16.02 0.35 5.65
C LYS A 95 -15.32 1.53 4.98
N PRO A 96 -15.95 2.71 4.80
CA PRO A 96 -15.26 3.87 4.22
C PRO A 96 -14.01 4.28 5.00
N SER A 97 -14.10 4.30 6.32
CA SER A 97 -12.98 4.64 7.21
C SER A 97 -11.84 3.62 7.12
N TYR A 98 -12.17 2.35 7.05
CA TYR A 98 -11.18 1.29 6.88
C TYR A 98 -10.48 1.40 5.51
N TYR A 99 -11.24 1.64 4.44
CA TYR A 99 -10.67 1.77 3.10
C TYR A 99 -9.72 2.97 2.99
N ALA A 100 -10.09 4.10 3.60
CA ALA A 100 -9.22 5.27 3.67
C ALA A 100 -7.91 4.95 4.40
N SER A 101 -7.98 4.29 5.57
CA SER A 101 -6.81 3.87 6.34
C SER A 101 -5.92 2.90 5.55
N ALA A 102 -6.51 1.84 4.99
CA ALA A 102 -5.78 0.81 4.25
C ALA A 102 -5.08 1.38 3.01
N SER A 103 -5.73 2.31 2.30
CA SER A 103 -5.13 2.99 1.16
C SER A 103 -3.87 3.75 1.56
N TYR A 104 -3.90 4.54 2.61
CA TYR A 104 -2.69 5.23 3.09
C TYR A 104 -1.55 4.27 3.43
N PHE A 105 -1.86 3.19 4.13
CA PHE A 105 -0.83 2.24 4.54
C PHE A 105 -0.17 1.55 3.36
N CYS A 106 -0.93 1.16 2.34
CA CYS A 106 -0.40 0.53 1.14
C CYS A 106 0.67 1.39 0.45
N HIS A 107 0.54 2.71 0.48
CA HIS A 107 1.50 3.62 -0.13
C HIS A 107 2.74 3.83 0.76
N THR A 108 2.54 4.08 2.05
CA THR A 108 3.62 4.46 2.97
C THR A 108 4.48 3.29 3.44
N SER A 109 4.04 2.06 3.22
CA SER A 109 4.79 0.85 3.57
C SER A 109 5.76 0.37 2.49
N SER A 110 5.63 0.87 1.26
CA SER A 110 6.37 0.38 0.08
C SER A 110 7.90 0.49 0.20
N GLY A 111 8.40 1.36 1.07
CA GLY A 111 9.85 1.50 1.29
C GLY A 111 10.50 0.30 1.97
N ILE A 112 9.77 -0.41 2.84
CA ILE A 112 10.23 -1.59 3.56
C ILE A 112 9.57 -2.85 3.00
N PHE A 113 8.26 -2.80 2.78
CA PHE A 113 7.45 -3.95 2.36
C PHE A 113 7.00 -3.79 0.91
N GLN A 114 7.91 -3.96 -0.03
CA GLN A 114 7.69 -3.72 -1.46
C GLN A 114 6.56 -4.58 -2.05
N HIS A 115 6.27 -5.75 -1.48
CA HIS A 115 5.19 -6.64 -1.91
C HIS A 115 3.79 -6.10 -1.64
N ILE A 116 3.65 -5.11 -0.74
CA ILE A 116 2.32 -4.58 -0.38
C ILE A 116 1.68 -3.85 -1.56
N ASN A 117 2.45 -3.04 -2.29
CA ASN A 117 1.93 -2.29 -3.43
C ASN A 117 2.97 -2.21 -4.58
N PRO A 118 3.25 -3.35 -5.23
CA PRO A 118 4.27 -3.39 -6.28
C PRO A 118 3.92 -2.51 -7.49
N GLY A 119 2.62 -2.30 -7.76
CA GLY A 119 2.16 -1.49 -8.89
C GLY A 119 2.52 0.00 -8.77
N GLU A 120 2.70 0.51 -7.56
CA GLU A 120 3.04 1.91 -7.30
C GLU A 120 4.44 2.09 -6.68
N LEU A 121 5.21 1.01 -6.62
CA LEU A 121 6.55 1.02 -6.04
C LEU A 121 7.50 2.01 -6.73
N PHE A 122 7.27 2.28 -8.03
CA PHE A 122 8.06 3.23 -8.81
C PHE A 122 8.06 4.65 -8.21
N ILE A 123 6.99 5.05 -7.52
CA ILE A 123 6.91 6.38 -6.87
C ILE A 123 7.95 6.46 -5.75
N TYR A 124 7.98 5.47 -4.87
CA TYR A 124 8.98 5.40 -3.80
C TYR A 124 10.40 5.28 -4.36
N LEU A 125 10.61 4.43 -5.37
CA LEU A 125 11.91 4.20 -5.98
C LEU A 125 12.45 5.43 -6.68
N GLY A 126 11.60 6.27 -7.27
CA GLY A 126 12.01 7.54 -7.84
C GLY A 126 12.60 8.49 -6.79
N ILE A 127 11.97 8.60 -5.62
CA ILE A 127 12.48 9.38 -4.50
C ILE A 127 13.76 8.75 -3.93
N ALA A 128 13.76 7.44 -3.74
CA ALA A 128 14.90 6.68 -3.23
C ALA A 128 16.14 6.83 -4.13
N LYS A 129 15.94 6.81 -5.44
CA LYS A 129 17.02 7.02 -6.43
C LYS A 129 17.68 8.38 -6.22
N GLY A 130 16.92 9.46 -6.08
CA GLY A 130 17.47 10.79 -5.83
C GLY A 130 18.31 10.85 -4.54
N ILE A 131 17.92 10.12 -3.49
CA ILE A 131 18.71 10.03 -2.24
C ILE A 131 20.00 9.23 -2.46
N GLN A 132 19.90 8.12 -3.19
CA GLN A 132 21.08 7.29 -3.53
C GLN A 132 22.09 8.04 -4.39
N ASP A 133 21.65 8.86 -5.34
CA ASP A 133 22.51 9.68 -6.19
C ASP A 133 23.31 10.72 -5.37
N LEU A 134 22.81 11.08 -4.21
CA LEU A 134 23.54 11.92 -3.22
C LEU A 134 24.46 11.10 -2.30
N GLY A 135 24.62 9.80 -2.52
CA GLY A 135 25.43 8.91 -1.68
C GLY A 135 24.83 8.60 -0.31
N LEU A 136 23.52 8.86 -0.12
CA LEU A 136 22.84 8.67 1.15
C LEU A 136 22.05 7.36 1.19
N SER A 137 21.85 6.82 2.42
CA SER A 137 21.01 5.62 2.63
C SER A 137 19.54 5.97 2.52
N THR A 138 18.76 5.10 1.88
CA THR A 138 17.30 5.22 1.76
C THR A 138 16.54 4.66 2.96
N MET A 139 17.20 3.87 3.81
CA MET A 139 16.55 3.22 4.94
C MET A 139 15.90 4.20 5.95
N PRO A 140 16.55 5.34 6.31
CA PRO A 140 15.91 6.33 7.18
C PRO A 140 14.61 6.90 6.58
N LEU A 141 14.53 7.06 5.25
CA LEU A 141 13.29 7.48 4.57
C LEU A 141 12.24 6.38 4.69
N ALA A 142 12.58 5.14 4.41
CA ALA A 142 11.65 4.00 4.46
C ALA A 142 11.01 3.84 5.85
N ILE A 143 11.81 3.96 6.92
CA ILE A 143 11.31 3.89 8.30
C ILE A 143 10.37 5.07 8.60
N ARG A 144 10.74 6.29 8.21
CA ARG A 144 9.89 7.47 8.42
C ARG A 144 8.56 7.35 7.67
N TYR A 145 8.58 6.86 6.44
CA TYR A 145 7.36 6.59 5.65
C TYR A 145 6.44 5.62 6.38
N LEU A 146 6.98 4.51 6.90
CA LEU A 146 6.19 3.54 7.66
C LEU A 146 5.58 4.14 8.91
N LEU A 147 6.35 4.87 9.71
CA LEU A 147 5.88 5.48 10.95
C LEU A 147 4.81 6.55 10.69
N VAL A 148 5.05 7.43 9.72
CA VAL A 148 4.05 8.43 9.29
C VAL A 148 2.80 7.73 8.77
N GLY A 149 2.95 6.64 8.01
CA GLY A 149 1.84 5.84 7.53
C GLY A 149 0.94 5.32 8.64
N LEU A 150 1.53 4.76 9.70
CA LEU A 150 0.76 4.28 10.86
C LEU A 150 -0.07 5.39 11.51
N VAL A 151 0.53 6.57 11.70
CA VAL A 151 -0.19 7.73 12.26
C VAL A 151 -1.28 8.21 11.31
N MET A 152 -0.96 8.35 10.02
CA MET A 152 -1.90 8.84 9.01
C MET A 152 -3.04 7.86 8.75
N ASN A 153 -2.82 6.55 8.89
CA ASN A 153 -3.89 5.56 8.86
C ASN A 153 -4.96 5.85 9.91
N PHE A 154 -4.52 6.08 11.15
CA PHE A 154 -5.43 6.41 12.24
C PHE A 154 -6.17 7.73 11.98
N VAL A 155 -5.44 8.79 11.62
CA VAL A 155 -6.02 10.11 11.34
C VAL A 155 -7.01 10.04 10.17
N SER A 156 -6.64 9.38 9.08
CA SER A 156 -7.49 9.24 7.90
C SER A 156 -8.76 8.43 8.20
N GLY A 157 -8.63 7.31 8.90
CA GLY A 157 -9.76 6.50 9.31
C GLY A 157 -10.72 7.25 10.24
N TRP A 158 -10.17 7.95 11.22
CA TRP A 158 -10.97 8.74 12.16
C TRP A 158 -11.67 9.92 11.47
N ALA A 159 -10.95 10.67 10.63
CA ALA A 159 -11.53 11.78 9.87
C ALA A 159 -12.62 11.29 8.91
N THR A 160 -12.41 10.16 8.24
CA THR A 160 -13.40 9.56 7.33
C THR A 160 -14.64 9.07 8.11
N ASP A 161 -14.47 8.48 9.30
CA ASP A 161 -15.61 8.09 10.14
C ASP A 161 -16.43 9.32 10.55
N PHE A 162 -15.77 10.42 10.90
CA PHE A 162 -16.43 11.67 11.23
C PHE A 162 -17.18 12.26 10.03
N THR A 163 -16.55 12.37 8.86
CA THR A 163 -17.19 12.89 7.66
C THR A 163 -18.31 11.99 7.14
N THR A 164 -18.16 10.68 7.25
CA THR A 164 -19.23 9.72 6.91
C THR A 164 -20.49 9.98 7.71
N LYS A 165 -20.37 10.26 9.02
CA LYS A 165 -21.53 10.60 9.87
C LYS A 165 -22.22 11.89 9.44
N ILE A 166 -21.45 12.88 9.01
CA ILE A 166 -22.01 14.14 8.50
C ILE A 166 -22.79 13.89 7.21
N VAL A 167 -22.19 13.16 6.26
CA VAL A 167 -22.82 12.87 4.96
C VAL A 167 -24.10 12.03 5.16
N MET A 168 -24.05 11.00 6.01
CA MET A 168 -25.23 10.20 6.35
C MET A 168 -26.39 11.09 6.86
N LYS A 169 -26.08 12.03 7.77
CA LYS A 169 -27.07 12.96 8.30
C LYS A 169 -27.63 13.90 7.22
N GLN A 170 -26.77 14.40 6.33
CA GLN A 170 -27.19 15.29 5.22
C GLN A 170 -28.07 14.58 4.19
N GLN A 171 -27.79 13.32 3.92
CA GLN A 171 -28.50 12.54 2.92
C GLN A 171 -29.71 11.76 3.49
N GLY A 172 -29.90 11.76 4.81
CA GLY A 172 -30.94 10.96 5.46
C GLY A 172 -30.77 9.46 5.31
N ILE A 173 -29.51 8.98 5.17
CA ILE A 173 -29.18 7.58 4.98
C ILE A 173 -28.67 6.98 6.30
N GLU A 174 -29.16 5.81 6.65
CA GLU A 174 -28.63 5.03 7.77
C GLU A 174 -27.87 3.80 7.25
N LEU A 175 -26.57 3.75 7.51
CA LEU A 175 -25.75 2.57 7.26
C LEU A 175 -25.79 1.62 8.46
N LYS A 176 -25.83 0.32 8.18
CA LYS A 176 -25.86 -0.71 9.22
C LYS A 176 -24.65 -0.57 10.17
N SER A 177 -24.96 -0.59 11.47
CA SER A 177 -23.95 -0.49 12.54
C SER A 177 -23.49 -1.85 13.05
N GLU A 178 -24.16 -2.92 12.66
CA GLU A 178 -23.88 -4.30 13.08
C GLU A 178 -23.49 -5.15 11.86
N LEU A 179 -22.69 -6.18 12.12
CA LEU A 179 -22.40 -7.23 11.16
C LEU A 179 -23.62 -8.15 11.06
N ASN A 180 -24.02 -8.49 9.83
CA ASN A 180 -25.03 -9.53 9.59
C ASN A 180 -24.50 -10.88 10.04
#